data_a7d74f92b6d2eef7813736e121a832e1
#
_entry.id   a7d74f92b6d2eef7813736e121a832e1
#
_cell.length_a   1.000
_cell.length_b   1.000
_cell.length_c   1.000
_cell.angle_alpha   90.00
_cell.angle_beta   90.00
_cell.angle_gamma   90.00
#
_symmetry.space_group_name_H-M   'P 1'
#
loop_
_entity.id
_entity.type
_entity.pdbx_description
1 polymer ?
#
loop_
_entity_poly.entity_id
_entity_poly.type
_entity_poly.pdbx_seq_one_letter_code
_entity_poly.pdbx_strand_id
1 'polypeptide(L)'
;MKTKKNICFSCCESKKLSEEHIIPQALGGKLVARIYCQSCNSEFGKGIDAELINNIGFFGTALNIKRVRGKSQPYDVALTKDGTELTFNGKEFKRKKPIVKIDKNGKKIKYVDVRARSESEVKKIFSNIKKKYDLPNVTNYLKENHPGPTDTVTEFVFDNEKIRRCVAKTAYSLLCIKLPPSQIFTSAFNEIRDYIRYGAKNDMATANFTHTDFMTDYIRPLHKIHISMNRRKNIVIGFICFFGTFRYTVLLTKDYKSAFEWPGLDYTFDPVTSKEIFGNPNFRAPELEINEVLSPRQSKQLVLGELAVGFKMLESYRGDHQFLKIEVED
;
A
#
# COMPACT_ATOMS: atom_id res chain seq x y z
N MET A 1 -19.84 -37.82 -3.49
CA MET A 1 -19.35 -36.81 -2.53
C MET A 1 -20.02 -35.48 -2.86
N LYS A 2 -20.85 -34.91 -2.00
CA LYS A 2 -21.45 -33.58 -2.20
C LYS A 2 -20.29 -32.57 -2.05
N THR A 3 -19.95 -31.87 -3.12
CA THR A 3 -18.99 -30.76 -3.11
C THR A 3 -19.43 -29.77 -2.04
N LYS A 4 -18.61 -29.55 -0.99
CA LYS A 4 -18.84 -28.48 -0.01
C LYS A 4 -19.02 -27.19 -0.82
N LYS A 5 -20.19 -26.59 -0.77
CA LYS A 5 -20.46 -25.31 -1.43
C LYS A 5 -19.53 -24.28 -0.83
N ASN A 6 -18.57 -23.79 -1.62
CA ASN A 6 -17.68 -22.72 -1.20
C ASN A 6 -18.48 -21.40 -1.23
N ILE A 7 -18.76 -20.84 -0.09
CA ILE A 7 -19.46 -19.55 0.04
C ILE A 7 -18.42 -18.44 0.07
N CYS A 8 -18.60 -17.43 -0.78
CA CYS A 8 -17.75 -16.26 -0.78
C CYS A 8 -18.02 -15.40 0.47
N PHE A 9 -16.97 -15.07 1.22
CA PHE A 9 -17.11 -14.28 2.45
C PHE A 9 -17.44 -12.80 2.22
N SER A 10 -17.38 -12.33 0.96
CA SER A 10 -17.78 -10.99 0.59
C SER A 10 -19.23 -10.93 0.11
N CYS A 11 -19.59 -11.65 -0.96
CA CYS A 11 -20.95 -11.58 -1.54
C CYS A 11 -21.93 -12.61 -0.96
N CYS A 12 -21.49 -13.50 -0.08
CA CYS A 12 -22.27 -14.57 0.52
C CYS A 12 -22.88 -15.58 -0.48
N GLU A 13 -22.45 -15.55 -1.74
CA GLU A 13 -22.91 -16.44 -2.79
C GLU A 13 -22.06 -17.72 -2.87
N SER A 14 -22.68 -18.82 -3.27
CA SER A 14 -22.00 -20.08 -3.55
C SER A 14 -21.27 -20.01 -4.89
N LYS A 15 -19.97 -19.74 -4.87
CA LYS A 15 -19.12 -19.58 -6.05
C LYS A 15 -17.76 -20.23 -5.83
N LYS A 16 -17.03 -20.52 -6.92
CA LYS A 16 -15.63 -20.97 -6.83
C LYS A 16 -14.78 -19.84 -6.23
N LEU A 17 -14.09 -20.16 -5.14
CA LEU A 17 -13.20 -19.24 -4.45
C LEU A 17 -11.83 -19.19 -5.16
N SER A 18 -11.26 -18.00 -5.21
CA SER A 18 -9.90 -17.72 -5.71
C SER A 18 -8.93 -17.49 -4.56
N GLU A 19 -7.65 -17.53 -4.85
CA GLU A 19 -6.59 -17.17 -3.90
C GLU A 19 -6.58 -15.66 -3.69
N GLU A 20 -6.61 -15.25 -2.44
CA GLU A 20 -6.54 -13.88 -1.96
C GLU A 20 -5.34 -13.71 -1.04
N HIS A 21 -4.55 -12.67 -1.26
CA HIS A 21 -3.50 -12.26 -0.33
C HIS A 21 -4.11 -11.34 0.73
N ILE A 22 -4.05 -11.74 2.00
CA ILE A 22 -4.63 -10.96 3.11
C ILE A 22 -4.04 -9.55 3.16
N ILE A 23 -2.73 -9.44 3.06
CA ILE A 23 -2.02 -8.19 2.75
C ILE A 23 -1.66 -8.24 1.27
N PRO A 24 -1.91 -7.18 0.49
CA PRO A 24 -1.61 -7.19 -0.93
C PRO A 24 -0.18 -7.65 -1.24
N GLN A 25 -0.03 -8.55 -2.21
CA GLN A 25 1.26 -9.12 -2.59
C GLN A 25 2.30 -8.05 -2.98
N ALA A 26 1.83 -6.94 -3.56
CA ALA A 26 2.70 -5.82 -3.93
C ALA A 26 3.34 -5.12 -2.73
N LEU A 27 2.76 -5.24 -1.54
CA LEU A 27 3.32 -4.77 -0.28
C LEU A 27 4.14 -5.87 0.44
N GLY A 28 4.34 -7.03 -0.20
CA GLY A 28 5.10 -8.14 0.35
C GLY A 28 4.27 -9.23 1.02
N GLY A 29 2.95 -9.10 1.07
CA GLY A 29 2.07 -10.08 1.73
C GLY A 29 2.26 -11.51 1.21
N LYS A 30 2.29 -12.49 2.11
CA LYS A 30 2.48 -13.92 1.82
C LYS A 30 1.33 -14.80 2.28
N LEU A 31 0.56 -14.34 3.29
CA LEU A 31 -0.58 -15.10 3.77
C LEU A 31 -1.69 -15.12 2.72
N VAL A 32 -2.01 -16.32 2.23
CA VAL A 32 -2.99 -16.54 1.16
C VAL A 32 -4.13 -17.41 1.68
N ALA A 33 -5.35 -17.07 1.29
CA ALA A 33 -6.54 -17.85 1.63
C ALA A 33 -7.54 -17.86 0.48
N ARG A 34 -8.42 -18.88 0.45
CA ARG A 34 -9.54 -18.95 -0.50
C ARG A 34 -10.84 -18.56 0.20
N ILE A 35 -11.08 -17.26 0.26
CA ILE A 35 -12.23 -16.66 0.98
C ILE A 35 -13.13 -15.84 0.08
N TYR A 36 -12.64 -15.33 -1.04
CA TYR A 36 -13.44 -14.55 -1.98
C TYR A 36 -13.58 -15.25 -3.33
N CYS A 37 -14.73 -15.10 -3.98
CA CYS A 37 -14.89 -15.54 -5.36
C CYS A 37 -14.07 -14.68 -6.33
N GLN A 38 -13.81 -15.20 -7.53
CA GLN A 38 -12.98 -14.53 -8.53
C GLN A 38 -13.47 -13.12 -8.88
N SER A 39 -14.80 -12.89 -8.96
CA SER A 39 -15.33 -11.55 -9.25
C SER A 39 -15.04 -10.55 -8.14
N CYS A 40 -15.35 -10.89 -6.88
CA CYS A 40 -15.07 -10.01 -5.73
C CYS A 40 -13.57 -9.75 -5.58
N ASN A 41 -12.74 -10.79 -5.71
CA ASN A 41 -11.29 -10.65 -5.60
C ASN A 41 -10.72 -9.76 -6.72
N SER A 42 -11.18 -9.93 -7.96
CA SER A 42 -10.73 -9.10 -9.08
C SER A 42 -11.16 -7.64 -8.94
N GLU A 43 -12.34 -7.39 -8.40
CA GLU A 43 -12.84 -6.04 -8.11
C GLU A 43 -12.00 -5.35 -7.03
N PHE A 44 -11.71 -6.05 -5.94
CA PHE A 44 -10.85 -5.55 -4.88
C PHE A 44 -9.44 -5.25 -5.39
N GLY A 45 -8.85 -6.17 -6.15
CA GLY A 45 -7.50 -6.00 -6.70
C GLY A 45 -7.36 -4.81 -7.65
N LYS A 46 -8.39 -4.51 -8.48
CA LYS A 46 -8.40 -3.37 -9.39
C LYS A 46 -8.78 -2.05 -8.71
N GLY A 47 -9.52 -2.11 -7.63
CA GLY A 47 -10.05 -0.95 -6.92
C GLY A 47 -9.26 -0.61 -5.65
N ILE A 48 -9.72 -1.16 -4.53
CA ILE A 48 -9.24 -0.77 -3.20
C ILE A 48 -7.79 -1.20 -2.92
N ASP A 49 -7.38 -2.39 -3.39
CA ASP A 49 -5.99 -2.84 -3.21
C ASP A 49 -5.03 -2.02 -4.05
N ALA A 50 -5.41 -1.71 -5.30
CA ALA A 50 -4.61 -0.85 -6.16
C ALA A 50 -4.41 0.53 -5.56
N GLU A 51 -5.44 1.11 -4.93
CA GLU A 51 -5.35 2.40 -4.26
C GLU A 51 -4.34 2.38 -3.12
N LEU A 52 -4.43 1.40 -2.21
CA LEU A 52 -3.46 1.25 -1.13
C LEU A 52 -2.03 1.07 -1.67
N ILE A 53 -1.86 0.19 -2.68
CA ILE A 53 -0.55 -0.06 -3.30
C ILE A 53 0.03 1.20 -3.94
N ASN A 54 -0.79 1.98 -4.64
CA ASN A 54 -0.36 3.21 -5.30
C ASN A 54 0.08 4.28 -4.30
N ASN A 55 -0.44 4.25 -3.09
CA ASN A 55 -0.11 5.27 -2.08
C ASN A 55 1.06 4.85 -1.16
N ILE A 56 1.04 3.65 -0.57
CA ILE A 56 2.10 3.24 0.37
C ILE A 56 3.12 2.27 -0.24
N GLY A 57 2.97 1.87 -1.50
CA GLY A 57 3.86 0.93 -2.19
C GLY A 57 5.28 1.43 -2.39
N PHE A 58 5.53 2.74 -2.22
CA PHE A 58 6.86 3.33 -2.17
C PHE A 58 7.76 2.61 -1.16
N PHE A 59 7.24 2.33 0.05
CA PHE A 59 7.98 1.58 1.08
C PHE A 59 8.41 0.20 0.58
N GLY A 60 7.51 -0.52 -0.09
CA GLY A 60 7.83 -1.82 -0.69
C GLY A 60 8.93 -1.75 -1.73
N THR A 61 8.92 -0.71 -2.57
CA THR A 61 9.95 -0.47 -3.58
C THR A 61 11.27 -0.05 -2.92
N ALA A 62 11.23 0.85 -1.95
CA ALA A 62 12.40 1.34 -1.22
C ALA A 62 13.09 0.21 -0.44
N LEU A 63 12.34 -0.71 0.13
CA LEU A 63 12.83 -1.91 0.82
C LEU A 63 13.23 -3.04 -0.14
N ASN A 64 13.13 -2.84 -1.45
CA ASN A 64 13.39 -3.84 -2.48
C ASN A 64 12.63 -5.16 -2.26
N ILE A 65 11.38 -5.05 -1.81
CA ILE A 65 10.52 -6.21 -1.57
C ILE A 65 10.26 -6.92 -2.90
N LYS A 66 10.68 -8.18 -2.99
CA LYS A 66 10.51 -9.00 -4.19
C LYS A 66 9.07 -9.50 -4.28
N ARG A 67 8.43 -9.25 -5.41
CA ARG A 67 7.17 -9.90 -5.77
C ARG A 67 7.45 -11.37 -6.14
N VAL A 68 6.42 -12.20 -6.13
CA VAL A 68 6.54 -13.64 -6.51
C VAL A 68 7.18 -13.82 -7.90
N ARG A 69 7.04 -12.86 -8.80
CA ARG A 69 7.68 -12.86 -10.14
C ARG A 69 9.07 -12.21 -10.19
N GLY A 70 9.73 -12.04 -9.05
CA GLY A 70 11.18 -11.84 -8.97
C GLY A 70 11.73 -10.43 -8.95
N LYS A 71 10.97 -9.38 -9.30
CA LYS A 71 11.47 -7.99 -9.26
C LYS A 71 10.55 -7.08 -8.46
N SER A 72 11.13 -6.12 -7.71
CA SER A 72 10.37 -4.98 -7.19
C SER A 72 9.82 -4.17 -8.37
N GLN A 73 8.61 -3.66 -8.25
CA GLN A 73 8.06 -2.80 -9.30
C GLN A 73 8.50 -1.37 -9.05
N PRO A 74 8.94 -0.64 -10.10
CA PRO A 74 9.18 0.78 -9.97
C PRO A 74 7.91 1.49 -9.48
N TYR A 75 8.09 2.46 -8.60
CA TYR A 75 7.01 3.27 -8.05
C TYR A 75 7.01 4.65 -8.73
N ASP A 76 5.86 5.08 -9.22
CA ASP A 76 5.68 6.41 -9.81
C ASP A 76 5.57 7.43 -8.67
N VAL A 77 6.66 8.14 -8.38
CA VAL A 77 6.78 8.81 -7.09
C VAL A 77 6.62 10.31 -7.13
N ALA A 78 7.08 10.97 -8.18
CA ALA A 78 7.37 12.36 -7.94
C ALA A 78 7.27 13.23 -9.19
N LEU A 79 6.92 14.46 -8.95
CA LEU A 79 7.16 15.55 -9.85
C LEU A 79 8.41 16.31 -9.36
N THR A 80 9.31 16.67 -10.28
CA THR A 80 10.32 17.68 -9.99
C THR A 80 9.65 19.06 -9.98
N LYS A 81 10.32 20.07 -9.46
CA LYS A 81 9.82 21.47 -9.50
C LYS A 81 9.46 21.97 -10.91
N ASP A 82 10.08 21.39 -11.94
CA ASP A 82 9.78 21.67 -13.36
C ASP A 82 8.67 20.77 -13.96
N GLY A 83 7.99 19.98 -13.13
CA GLY A 83 6.89 19.10 -13.55
C GLY A 83 7.31 17.80 -14.21
N THR A 84 8.61 17.43 -14.16
CA THR A 84 9.07 16.16 -14.73
C THR A 84 8.60 14.98 -13.87
N GLU A 85 7.86 14.05 -14.48
CA GLU A 85 7.46 12.79 -13.84
C GLU A 85 8.64 11.85 -13.65
N LEU A 86 8.78 11.30 -12.44
CA LEU A 86 9.84 10.38 -12.08
C LEU A 86 9.28 9.02 -11.62
N THR A 87 10.05 7.98 -11.82
CA THR A 87 9.86 6.67 -11.22
C THR A 87 11.03 6.34 -10.32
N PHE A 88 10.75 5.70 -9.20
CA PHE A 88 11.73 5.19 -8.27
C PHE A 88 11.83 3.66 -8.40
N ASN A 89 13.02 3.11 -8.57
CA ASN A 89 13.25 1.68 -8.74
C ASN A 89 13.82 0.98 -7.50
N GLY A 90 13.81 1.66 -6.35
CA GLY A 90 14.41 1.20 -5.09
C GLY A 90 15.87 1.64 -4.89
N LYS A 91 16.52 2.20 -5.91
CA LYS A 91 17.91 2.68 -5.85
C LYS A 91 18.05 4.11 -6.32
N GLU A 92 17.40 4.43 -7.41
CA GLU A 92 17.54 5.72 -8.09
C GLU A 92 16.21 6.18 -8.68
N PHE A 93 16.07 7.48 -8.83
CA PHE A 93 14.96 8.07 -9.55
C PHE A 93 15.30 8.17 -11.03
N LYS A 94 14.34 7.78 -11.88
CA LYS A 94 14.46 7.86 -13.34
C LYS A 94 13.28 8.62 -13.92
N ARG A 95 13.48 9.35 -14.99
CA ARG A 95 12.38 9.99 -15.72
C ARG A 95 11.38 8.94 -16.21
N LYS A 96 10.09 9.19 -16.02
CA LYS A 96 9.03 8.29 -16.50
C LYS A 96 8.91 8.31 -18.02
N LYS A 97 9.06 9.50 -18.59
CA LYS A 97 9.02 9.74 -20.05
C LYS A 97 10.28 10.48 -20.51
N PRO A 98 10.78 10.18 -21.70
CA PRO A 98 11.87 10.97 -22.28
C PRO A 98 11.37 12.37 -22.63
N ILE A 99 12.25 13.34 -22.47
CA ILE A 99 12.03 14.70 -22.97
C ILE A 99 12.74 14.81 -24.31
N VAL A 100 12.02 15.28 -25.31
CA VAL A 100 12.55 15.53 -26.65
C VAL A 100 12.20 16.96 -27.06
N LYS A 101 13.23 17.80 -27.16
CA LYS A 101 13.09 19.16 -27.65
C LYS A 101 13.77 19.26 -28.99
N ILE A 102 13.06 19.74 -30.01
CA ILE A 102 13.59 19.94 -31.36
C ILE A 102 13.39 21.41 -31.74
N ASP A 103 14.49 22.13 -31.88
CA ASP A 103 14.49 23.51 -32.37
C ASP A 103 14.66 23.51 -33.87
N LYS A 104 13.82 24.26 -34.59
CA LYS A 104 13.79 24.32 -36.05
C LYS A 104 13.84 25.74 -36.55
N ASN A 105 14.60 25.93 -37.64
CA ASN A 105 14.54 27.14 -38.44
C ASN A 105 13.95 26.75 -39.82
N GLY A 106 12.66 26.98 -40.00
CA GLY A 106 11.92 26.50 -41.16
C GLY A 106 11.90 24.94 -41.22
N LYS A 107 12.40 24.39 -42.35
CA LYS A 107 12.50 22.92 -42.51
C LYS A 107 13.80 22.33 -41.92
N LYS A 108 14.77 23.15 -41.54
CA LYS A 108 16.06 22.68 -41.00
C LYS A 108 16.04 22.58 -39.48
N ILE A 109 16.47 21.43 -38.95
CA ILE A 109 16.69 21.26 -37.52
C ILE A 109 17.96 21.96 -37.12
N LYS A 110 17.88 22.87 -36.15
CA LYS A 110 18.99 23.60 -35.59
C LYS A 110 19.60 22.88 -34.39
N TYR A 111 18.74 22.27 -33.57
CA TYR A 111 19.12 21.64 -32.31
C TYR A 111 18.15 20.54 -31.90
N VAL A 112 18.67 19.46 -31.30
CA VAL A 112 17.87 18.37 -30.71
C VAL A 112 18.41 18.06 -29.33
N ASP A 113 17.58 18.22 -28.30
CA ASP A 113 17.88 17.81 -26.93
C ASP A 113 17.01 16.58 -26.60
N VAL A 114 17.67 15.48 -26.22
CA VAL A 114 17.01 14.26 -25.80
C VAL A 114 17.49 13.89 -24.42
N ARG A 115 16.57 13.87 -23.46
CA ARG A 115 16.83 13.42 -22.09
C ARG A 115 16.00 12.16 -21.83
N ALA A 116 16.66 11.04 -21.59
CA ALA A 116 16.03 9.74 -21.42
C ALA A 116 16.68 8.92 -20.30
N ARG A 117 16.08 7.79 -19.97
CA ARG A 117 16.49 6.92 -18.83
C ARG A 117 17.79 6.18 -19.09
N SER A 118 18.11 5.94 -20.35
CA SER A 118 19.30 5.15 -20.74
C SER A 118 19.82 5.58 -22.10
N GLU A 119 21.09 5.29 -22.33
CA GLU A 119 21.75 5.55 -23.64
C GLU A 119 21.07 4.79 -24.78
N SER A 120 20.58 3.56 -24.54
CA SER A 120 19.83 2.79 -25.54
C SER A 120 18.52 3.45 -25.94
N GLU A 121 17.81 4.06 -24.98
CA GLU A 121 16.59 4.83 -25.26
C GLU A 121 16.91 6.10 -26.04
N VAL A 122 17.97 6.82 -25.69
CA VAL A 122 18.45 7.97 -26.45
C VAL A 122 18.76 7.60 -27.90
N LYS A 123 19.53 6.53 -28.11
CA LYS A 123 19.86 6.02 -29.46
C LYS A 123 18.64 5.69 -30.28
N LYS A 124 17.62 5.04 -29.66
CA LYS A 124 16.35 4.70 -30.33
C LYS A 124 15.57 5.96 -30.70
N ILE A 125 15.48 6.94 -29.83
CA ILE A 125 14.79 8.22 -30.09
C ILE A 125 15.49 8.97 -31.22
N PHE A 126 16.82 9.10 -31.17
CA PHE A 126 17.59 9.73 -32.22
C PHE A 126 17.44 9.04 -33.58
N SER A 127 17.44 7.70 -33.61
CA SER A 127 17.18 6.95 -34.84
C SER A 127 15.81 7.28 -35.46
N ASN A 128 14.78 7.43 -34.61
CA ASN A 128 13.44 7.80 -35.10
C ASN A 128 13.40 9.25 -35.60
N ILE A 129 14.05 10.19 -34.88
CA ILE A 129 14.14 11.59 -35.30
C ILE A 129 14.90 11.70 -36.62
N LYS A 130 16.02 10.97 -36.76
CA LYS A 130 16.81 10.94 -37.99
C LYS A 130 15.99 10.47 -39.19
N LYS A 131 15.24 9.38 -39.04
CA LYS A 131 14.35 8.89 -40.11
C LYS A 131 13.27 9.89 -40.47
N LYS A 132 12.71 10.58 -39.49
CA LYS A 132 11.59 11.52 -39.70
C LYS A 132 12.02 12.81 -40.37
N TYR A 133 13.24 13.25 -40.14
CA TYR A 133 13.74 14.60 -40.55
C TYR A 133 14.93 14.54 -41.49
N ASP A 134 15.29 13.35 -42.01
CA ASP A 134 16.44 13.16 -42.91
C ASP A 134 17.72 13.85 -42.44
N LEU A 135 18.06 13.64 -41.16
CA LEU A 135 19.24 14.25 -40.57
C LEU A 135 20.51 13.52 -40.98
N PRO A 136 21.61 14.26 -41.23
CA PRO A 136 22.94 13.67 -41.46
C PRO A 136 23.39 12.86 -40.24
N ASN A 137 24.37 11.97 -40.43
CA ASN A 137 24.94 11.20 -39.34
C ASN A 137 25.48 12.12 -38.25
N VAL A 138 24.76 12.25 -37.12
CA VAL A 138 25.29 13.00 -35.97
C VAL A 138 26.31 12.11 -35.29
N THR A 139 27.57 12.51 -35.38
CA THR A 139 28.71 11.78 -34.80
C THR A 139 29.05 12.21 -33.38
N ASN A 140 28.55 13.36 -32.95
CA ASN A 140 28.89 13.94 -31.66
C ASN A 140 27.62 14.21 -30.85
N TYR A 141 27.48 13.54 -29.72
CA TYR A 141 26.50 13.87 -28.67
C TYR A 141 27.26 14.04 -27.35
N LEU A 142 26.88 15.08 -26.61
CA LEU A 142 27.34 15.29 -25.27
C LEU A 142 26.55 14.34 -24.37
N LYS A 143 27.23 13.43 -23.69
CA LYS A 143 26.66 12.62 -22.65
C LYS A 143 26.85 13.35 -21.32
N GLU A 144 25.82 14.00 -20.84
CA GLU A 144 25.79 14.53 -19.49
C GLU A 144 25.11 13.51 -18.56
N ASN A 145 25.85 13.04 -17.57
CA ASN A 145 25.26 12.33 -16.45
C ASN A 145 24.73 13.41 -15.48
N HIS A 146 23.46 13.73 -15.58
CA HIS A 146 22.85 14.55 -14.55
C HIS A 146 22.71 13.72 -13.26
N PRO A 147 23.17 14.24 -12.11
CA PRO A 147 22.77 13.66 -10.83
C PRO A 147 21.27 13.58 -10.81
N GLY A 148 20.73 12.57 -10.13
CA GLY A 148 19.27 12.43 -9.95
C GLY A 148 18.71 13.74 -9.39
N PRO A 149 17.42 14.02 -9.62
CA PRO A 149 16.80 15.24 -9.14
C PRO A 149 16.95 15.34 -7.63
N THR A 150 17.53 16.43 -7.17
CA THR A 150 17.80 16.69 -5.75
C THR A 150 16.54 17.13 -5.00
N ASP A 151 15.56 17.67 -5.72
CA ASP A 151 14.31 18.20 -5.15
C ASP A 151 13.12 17.52 -5.82
N THR A 152 12.57 16.50 -5.18
CA THR A 152 11.33 15.83 -5.59
C THR A 152 10.24 16.03 -4.56
N VAL A 153 9.04 16.36 -5.02
CA VAL A 153 7.86 16.42 -4.19
C VAL A 153 7.04 15.16 -4.44
N THR A 154 6.68 14.46 -3.38
CA THR A 154 5.79 13.30 -3.42
C THR A 154 4.63 13.53 -2.48
N GLU A 155 3.43 13.44 -2.99
CA GLU A 155 2.22 13.48 -2.19
C GLU A 155 1.88 12.05 -1.73
N PHE A 156 1.70 11.88 -0.42
CA PHE A 156 1.25 10.63 0.18
C PHE A 156 -0.18 10.77 0.68
N VAL A 157 -1.09 10.11 0.02
CA VAL A 157 -2.47 9.97 0.49
C VAL A 157 -2.58 8.63 1.20
N PHE A 158 -2.53 8.61 2.52
CA PHE A 158 -2.59 7.38 3.31
C PHE A 158 -3.96 7.13 3.96
N ASP A 159 -4.89 8.06 3.85
CA ASP A 159 -6.24 7.94 4.42
C ASP A 159 -7.30 8.53 3.49
N ASN A 160 -7.85 7.70 2.61
CA ASN A 160 -9.02 7.98 1.80
C ASN A 160 -10.01 6.79 1.86
N GLU A 161 -11.22 6.96 1.33
CA GLU A 161 -12.26 5.93 1.37
C GLU A 161 -11.77 4.57 0.86
N LYS A 162 -11.10 4.52 -0.30
CA LYS A 162 -10.63 3.25 -0.89
C LYS A 162 -9.55 2.60 -0.06
N ILE A 163 -8.63 3.37 0.51
CA ILE A 163 -7.60 2.88 1.43
C ILE A 163 -8.26 2.31 2.67
N ARG A 164 -9.21 3.02 3.30
CA ARG A 164 -9.96 2.56 4.46
C ARG A 164 -10.70 1.25 4.19
N ARG A 165 -11.32 1.11 3.01
CA ARG A 165 -11.97 -0.13 2.58
C ARG A 165 -10.98 -1.28 2.39
N CYS A 166 -9.80 -1.03 1.84
CA CYS A 166 -8.74 -2.03 1.72
C CYS A 166 -8.22 -2.48 3.09
N VAL A 167 -8.04 -1.54 4.01
CA VAL A 167 -7.66 -1.82 5.41
C VAL A 167 -8.73 -2.67 6.09
N ALA A 168 -10.00 -2.31 5.92
CA ALA A 168 -11.14 -3.07 6.43
C ALA A 168 -11.19 -4.49 5.85
N LYS A 169 -10.96 -4.64 4.53
CA LYS A 169 -10.84 -5.95 3.87
C LYS A 169 -9.71 -6.78 4.50
N THR A 170 -8.56 -6.18 4.75
CA THR A 170 -7.39 -6.85 5.34
C THR A 170 -7.71 -7.42 6.72
N ALA A 171 -8.32 -6.62 7.61
CA ALA A 171 -8.75 -7.08 8.93
C ALA A 171 -9.83 -8.16 8.84
N TYR A 172 -10.86 -7.94 8.04
CA TYR A 172 -11.97 -8.90 7.85
C TYR A 172 -11.47 -10.21 7.26
N SER A 173 -10.52 -10.19 6.33
CA SER A 173 -9.92 -11.37 5.74
C SER A 173 -9.19 -12.23 6.78
N LEU A 174 -8.43 -11.62 7.70
CA LEU A 174 -7.79 -12.35 8.79
C LEU A 174 -8.84 -13.00 9.69
N LEU A 175 -9.91 -12.29 10.03
CA LEU A 175 -11.02 -12.82 10.81
C LEU A 175 -11.65 -14.03 10.13
N CYS A 176 -11.90 -13.97 8.81
CA CYS A 176 -12.48 -15.05 8.02
C CYS A 176 -11.67 -16.35 8.00
N ILE A 177 -10.34 -16.26 8.08
CA ILE A 177 -9.48 -17.46 8.11
C ILE A 177 -9.26 -18.02 9.51
N LYS A 178 -9.51 -17.22 10.55
CA LYS A 178 -9.28 -17.61 11.94
C LYS A 178 -10.55 -18.10 12.65
N LEU A 179 -11.73 -17.63 12.24
CA LEU A 179 -12.99 -18.02 12.84
C LEU A 179 -13.78 -19.00 11.95
N PRO A 180 -14.60 -19.87 12.56
CA PRO A 180 -15.49 -20.74 11.80
C PRO A 180 -16.46 -19.96 10.92
N PRO A 181 -16.79 -20.44 9.70
CA PRO A 181 -17.73 -19.78 8.80
C PRO A 181 -19.09 -19.48 9.44
N SER A 182 -19.59 -20.34 10.34
CA SER A 182 -20.83 -20.12 11.07
C SER A 182 -20.85 -18.87 11.94
N GLN A 183 -19.70 -18.41 12.41
CA GLN A 183 -19.59 -17.17 13.16
C GLN A 183 -19.48 -15.94 12.24
N ILE A 184 -18.86 -16.11 11.07
CA ILE A 184 -18.64 -15.00 10.10
C ILE A 184 -19.91 -14.71 9.28
N PHE A 185 -20.68 -15.73 8.89
CA PHE A 185 -21.91 -15.54 8.09
C PHE A 185 -23.13 -15.10 8.91
N THR A 186 -22.91 -14.49 10.06
CA THR A 186 -23.97 -13.85 10.85
C THR A 186 -24.26 -12.44 10.34
N SER A 187 -25.43 -11.90 10.72
CA SER A 187 -25.81 -10.50 10.42
C SER A 187 -24.87 -9.47 11.03
N ALA A 188 -24.17 -9.83 12.11
CA ALA A 188 -23.22 -8.95 12.78
C ALA A 188 -22.13 -8.39 11.85
N PHE A 189 -21.76 -9.13 10.81
CA PHE A 189 -20.74 -8.73 9.84
C PHE A 189 -21.29 -8.22 8.50
N ASN A 190 -22.61 -7.97 8.37
CA ASN A 190 -23.16 -7.44 7.13
C ASN A 190 -22.64 -6.04 6.82
N GLU A 191 -22.63 -5.17 7.81
CA GLU A 191 -22.22 -3.76 7.65
C GLU A 191 -20.78 -3.65 7.13
N ILE A 192 -19.84 -4.42 7.70
CA ILE A 192 -18.44 -4.40 7.24
C ILE A 192 -18.28 -5.00 5.84
N ARG A 193 -19.05 -6.07 5.49
CA ARG A 193 -19.04 -6.63 4.14
C ARG A 193 -19.51 -5.63 3.09
N ASP A 194 -20.59 -4.92 3.38
CA ASP A 194 -21.15 -3.90 2.49
C ASP A 194 -20.21 -2.70 2.38
N TYR A 195 -19.60 -2.29 3.50
CA TYR A 195 -18.58 -1.24 3.48
C TYR A 195 -17.39 -1.63 2.58
N ILE A 196 -16.84 -2.82 2.72
CA ILE A 196 -15.71 -3.29 1.90
C ILE A 196 -16.10 -3.31 0.42
N ARG A 197 -17.31 -3.76 0.08
CA ARG A 197 -17.75 -3.92 -1.33
C ARG A 197 -18.12 -2.61 -2.01
N TYR A 198 -18.89 -1.78 -1.33
CA TYR A 198 -19.58 -0.67 -1.97
C TYR A 198 -19.16 0.69 -1.43
N GLY A 199 -18.47 0.74 -0.29
CA GLY A 199 -18.42 1.94 0.53
C GLY A 199 -19.76 2.10 1.26
N ALA A 200 -19.80 2.88 2.28
CA ALA A 200 -21.02 3.18 3.03
C ALA A 200 -21.06 4.66 3.40
N LYS A 201 -22.23 5.13 3.87
CA LYS A 201 -22.38 6.49 4.37
C LYS A 201 -21.47 6.77 5.58
N ASN A 202 -21.16 5.72 6.36
CA ASN A 202 -20.30 5.80 7.53
C ASN A 202 -19.02 5.01 7.29
N ASP A 203 -17.89 5.62 7.55
CA ASP A 203 -16.62 4.93 7.56
C ASP A 203 -16.56 3.88 8.67
N MET A 204 -16.00 2.72 8.35
CA MET A 204 -15.74 1.64 9.30
C MET A 204 -14.25 1.43 9.56
N ALA A 205 -13.40 2.26 8.98
CA ALA A 205 -11.97 2.27 9.21
C ALA A 205 -11.42 3.68 9.08
N THR A 206 -10.32 3.97 9.76
CA THR A 206 -9.64 5.27 9.68
C THR A 206 -8.16 5.13 10.04
N ALA A 207 -7.33 6.05 9.57
CA ALA A 207 -5.98 6.21 10.08
C ALA A 207 -6.02 6.62 11.56
N ASN A 208 -5.26 5.94 12.40
CA ASN A 208 -5.30 6.14 13.85
C ASN A 208 -3.89 6.03 14.45
N PHE A 209 -3.30 7.15 14.77
CA PHE A 209 -1.96 7.23 15.37
C PHE A 209 -2.02 7.43 16.89
N THR A 210 -3.18 7.76 17.43
CA THR A 210 -3.37 8.03 18.87
C THR A 210 -3.45 6.75 19.69
N HIS A 211 -4.11 5.72 19.14
CA HIS A 211 -4.44 4.50 19.91
C HIS A 211 -3.75 3.24 19.35
N THR A 212 -2.74 3.40 18.51
CA THR A 212 -2.11 2.29 17.79
C THR A 212 -0.57 2.26 17.90
N ASP A 213 0.03 3.00 18.82
CA ASP A 213 1.47 3.04 19.06
C ASP A 213 2.07 1.65 19.34
N PHE A 214 1.33 0.76 20.03
CA PHE A 214 1.71 -0.63 20.26
C PHE A 214 1.87 -1.46 18.97
N MET A 215 1.30 -1.01 17.86
CA MET A 215 1.46 -1.64 16.55
C MET A 215 2.79 -1.26 15.87
N THR A 216 3.46 -0.23 16.37
CA THR A 216 4.71 0.28 15.78
C THR A 216 5.86 -0.69 16.02
N ASP A 217 6.79 -0.74 15.10
CA ASP A 217 8.13 -1.28 15.30
C ASP A 217 9.09 -0.23 14.74
N TYR A 218 9.81 0.44 15.63
CA TYR A 218 10.73 1.53 15.25
C TYR A 218 12.03 1.05 14.60
N ILE A 219 12.21 -0.27 14.52
CA ILE A 219 13.44 -0.89 14.00
C ILE A 219 13.16 -1.62 12.67
N ARG A 220 11.98 -2.23 12.54
CA ARG A 220 11.65 -3.12 11.41
C ARG A 220 10.38 -2.68 10.70
N PRO A 221 10.33 -2.70 9.38
CA PRO A 221 9.14 -2.34 8.59
C PRO A 221 8.08 -3.46 8.60
N LEU A 222 7.59 -3.85 9.76
CA LEU A 222 6.67 -4.96 9.92
C LEU A 222 5.26 -4.64 9.44
N HIS A 223 4.59 -5.65 8.90
CA HIS A 223 3.14 -5.67 8.78
C HIS A 223 2.55 -6.35 10.01
N LYS A 224 1.57 -5.71 10.65
CA LYS A 224 0.88 -6.27 11.80
C LYS A 224 -0.63 -6.14 11.61
N ILE A 225 -1.34 -7.20 11.93
CA ILE A 225 -2.79 -7.22 12.03
C ILE A 225 -3.13 -7.80 13.40
N HIS A 226 -3.84 -7.06 14.20
CA HIS A 226 -4.36 -7.54 15.48
C HIS A 226 -5.88 -7.33 15.51
N ILE A 227 -6.61 -8.35 15.90
CA ILE A 227 -8.08 -8.26 16.05
C ILE A 227 -8.41 -8.57 17.50
N SER A 228 -9.08 -7.66 18.16
CA SER A 228 -9.56 -7.83 19.51
C SER A 228 -11.08 -7.77 19.60
N MET A 229 -11.62 -8.42 20.63
CA MET A 229 -13.04 -8.41 20.95
C MET A 229 -13.24 -7.76 22.31
N ASN A 230 -14.02 -6.67 22.34
CA ASN A 230 -14.54 -6.12 23.58
C ASN A 230 -15.92 -6.74 23.86
N ARG A 231 -15.96 -7.72 24.76
CA ARG A 231 -17.18 -8.46 25.08
C ARG A 231 -18.25 -7.62 25.76
N ARG A 232 -17.82 -6.71 26.64
CA ARG A 232 -18.75 -5.86 27.40
C ARG A 232 -19.62 -5.02 26.47
N LYS A 233 -19.06 -4.67 25.31
CA LYS A 233 -19.68 -3.81 24.31
C LYS A 233 -20.12 -4.55 23.05
N ASN A 234 -19.85 -5.85 22.95
CA ASN A 234 -20.09 -6.67 21.76
C ASN A 234 -19.44 -6.15 20.48
N ILE A 235 -18.31 -5.44 20.58
CA ILE A 235 -17.60 -4.90 19.44
C ILE A 235 -16.35 -5.71 19.11
N VAL A 236 -16.03 -5.80 17.81
CA VAL A 236 -14.80 -6.40 17.32
C VAL A 236 -14.01 -5.32 16.56
N ILE A 237 -12.77 -5.12 16.97
CA ILE A 237 -11.89 -4.08 16.44
C ILE A 237 -10.67 -4.74 15.80
N GLY A 238 -10.33 -4.29 14.59
CA GLY A 238 -9.08 -4.58 13.93
C GLY A 238 -8.10 -3.40 14.07
N PHE A 239 -6.85 -3.74 14.36
CA PHE A 239 -5.72 -2.82 14.35
C PHE A 239 -4.77 -3.27 13.24
N ILE A 240 -4.43 -2.40 12.34
CA ILE A 240 -3.60 -2.71 11.19
C ILE A 240 -2.43 -1.75 11.13
N CYS A 241 -1.24 -2.28 10.90
CA CYS A 241 -0.05 -1.49 10.64
C CYS A 241 0.68 -2.02 9.41
N PHE A 242 0.92 -1.15 8.44
CA PHE A 242 1.78 -1.47 7.31
C PHE A 242 3.15 -0.80 7.47
N PHE A 243 4.19 -1.58 7.26
CA PHE A 243 5.59 -1.14 7.31
C PHE A 243 6.00 -0.49 8.65
N GLY A 244 5.38 -0.89 9.75
CA GLY A 244 5.63 -0.27 11.06
C GLY A 244 5.18 1.20 11.17
N THR A 245 4.59 1.77 10.11
CA THR A 245 4.35 3.20 9.94
C THR A 245 2.87 3.54 9.79
N PHE A 246 2.20 2.97 8.79
CA PHE A 246 0.82 3.33 8.44
C PHE A 246 -0.15 2.55 9.30
N ARG A 247 -0.78 3.24 10.26
CA ARG A 247 -1.58 2.63 11.32
C ARG A 247 -3.05 2.99 11.19
N TYR A 248 -3.89 1.98 11.36
CA TYR A 248 -5.34 2.10 11.19
C TYR A 248 -6.08 1.31 12.25
N THR A 249 -7.29 1.76 12.54
CA THR A 249 -8.31 1.02 13.27
C THR A 249 -9.51 0.71 12.37
N VAL A 250 -10.15 -0.43 12.63
CA VAL A 250 -11.32 -0.93 11.89
C VAL A 250 -12.37 -1.37 12.88
N LEU A 251 -13.59 -0.89 12.74
CA LEU A 251 -14.74 -1.44 13.44
C LEU A 251 -15.32 -2.60 12.61
N LEU A 252 -14.98 -3.83 12.96
CA LEU A 252 -15.46 -5.01 12.23
C LEU A 252 -16.93 -5.31 12.50
N THR A 253 -17.38 -5.07 13.73
CA THR A 253 -18.81 -5.12 14.10
C THR A 253 -19.03 -4.47 15.46
N LYS A 254 -20.24 -3.97 15.67
CA LYS A 254 -20.72 -3.39 16.93
C LYS A 254 -21.80 -4.24 17.64
N ASP A 255 -22.10 -5.41 17.11
CA ASP A 255 -23.14 -6.32 17.68
C ASP A 255 -22.73 -7.79 17.54
N TYR A 256 -21.54 -8.14 18.01
CA TYR A 256 -21.06 -9.52 17.96
C TYR A 256 -21.29 -10.23 19.28
N LYS A 257 -22.32 -11.09 19.29
CA LYS A 257 -22.67 -11.95 20.43
C LYS A 257 -22.07 -13.34 20.21
N SER A 258 -20.91 -13.60 20.79
CA SER A 258 -20.32 -14.94 20.77
C SER A 258 -20.38 -15.58 22.15
N ALA A 259 -20.77 -16.88 22.16
CA ALA A 259 -20.66 -17.70 23.35
C ALA A 259 -19.23 -18.09 23.71
N PHE A 260 -18.32 -17.98 22.74
CA PHE A 260 -16.91 -18.38 22.89
C PHE A 260 -16.00 -17.17 23.06
N GLU A 261 -15.11 -17.30 24.04
CA GLU A 261 -13.95 -16.41 24.16
C GLU A 261 -12.89 -16.83 23.15
N TRP A 262 -12.48 -15.91 22.32
CA TRP A 262 -11.25 -16.09 21.59
C TRP A 262 -10.25 -15.02 22.03
N PRO A 263 -8.99 -15.42 22.31
CA PRO A 263 -7.93 -14.43 22.51
C PRO A 263 -7.80 -13.60 21.26
N GLY A 264 -7.20 -12.43 21.36
CA GLY A 264 -6.91 -11.62 20.17
C GLY A 264 -6.31 -12.46 19.05
N LEU A 265 -6.63 -12.12 17.81
CA LEU A 265 -6.06 -12.76 16.62
C LEU A 265 -4.92 -11.91 16.10
N ASP A 266 -3.74 -12.50 16.03
CA ASP A 266 -2.53 -11.81 15.61
C ASP A 266 -1.98 -12.39 14.31
N TYR A 267 -1.46 -11.48 13.49
CA TYR A 267 -0.59 -11.81 12.37
C TYR A 267 0.47 -10.73 12.22
N THR A 268 1.72 -11.11 12.41
CA THR A 268 2.88 -10.22 12.22
C THR A 268 3.79 -10.82 11.16
N PHE A 269 4.20 -10.01 10.23
CA PHE A 269 4.99 -10.44 9.08
C PHE A 269 6.07 -9.42 8.75
N ASP A 270 7.29 -9.89 8.54
CA ASP A 270 8.39 -9.10 8.02
C ASP A 270 8.45 -9.22 6.48
N PRO A 271 8.07 -8.18 5.75
CA PRO A 271 8.02 -8.23 4.29
C PRO A 271 9.41 -8.29 3.63
N VAL A 272 10.47 -7.89 4.33
CA VAL A 272 11.83 -7.90 3.82
C VAL A 272 12.45 -9.30 3.91
N THR A 273 12.35 -9.92 5.08
CA THR A 273 12.85 -11.28 5.29
C THR A 273 11.88 -12.36 4.83
N SER A 274 10.65 -11.98 4.52
CA SER A 274 9.54 -12.89 4.17
C SER A 274 9.24 -13.91 5.27
N LYS A 275 9.33 -13.52 6.54
CA LYS A 275 9.10 -14.39 7.70
C LYS A 275 7.90 -13.92 8.51
N GLU A 276 7.09 -14.88 8.96
CA GLU A 276 6.11 -14.64 10.00
C GLU A 276 6.83 -14.49 11.34
N ILE A 277 6.34 -13.58 12.16
CA ILE A 277 6.83 -13.34 13.52
C ILE A 277 5.70 -13.68 14.46
N PHE A 278 5.95 -14.64 15.33
CA PHE A 278 4.97 -15.02 16.34
C PHE A 278 4.90 -13.91 17.41
N GLY A 279 3.70 -13.37 17.59
CA GLY A 279 3.43 -12.35 18.60
C GLY A 279 3.45 -12.92 20.02
N ASN A 280 3.34 -12.02 21.00
CA ASN A 280 3.15 -12.41 22.39
C ASN A 280 1.70 -12.93 22.56
N PRO A 281 1.48 -14.21 22.91
CA PRO A 281 0.14 -14.78 23.08
C PRO A 281 -0.65 -14.11 24.23
N ASN A 282 0.02 -13.42 25.13
CA ASN A 282 -0.58 -12.70 26.25
C ASN A 282 -0.83 -11.20 25.93
N PHE A 283 -0.50 -10.76 24.72
CA PHE A 283 -0.75 -9.39 24.33
C PHE A 283 -2.27 -9.11 24.28
N ARG A 284 -2.66 -7.98 24.86
CA ARG A 284 -4.03 -7.48 24.78
C ARG A 284 -4.00 -6.06 24.26
N ALA A 285 -4.75 -5.81 23.19
CA ALA A 285 -4.94 -4.47 22.70
C ALA A 285 -5.78 -3.63 23.67
N PRO A 286 -5.65 -2.30 23.64
CA PRO A 286 -6.49 -1.41 24.43
C PRO A 286 -7.97 -1.59 24.08
N GLU A 287 -8.83 -1.52 25.09
CA GLU A 287 -10.27 -1.48 24.91
C GLU A 287 -10.69 -0.07 24.46
N LEU A 288 -11.05 0.08 23.19
CA LEU A 288 -11.45 1.35 22.62
C LEU A 288 -12.99 1.49 22.54
N GLU A 289 -13.46 2.73 22.64
CA GLU A 289 -14.81 3.13 22.28
C GLU A 289 -14.95 3.25 20.75
N ILE A 290 -16.17 3.17 20.23
CA ILE A 290 -16.42 3.28 18.79
C ILE A 290 -15.89 4.59 18.20
N ASN A 291 -16.05 5.71 18.92
CA ASN A 291 -15.53 7.00 18.49
C ASN A 291 -14.00 7.07 18.51
N GLU A 292 -13.32 6.36 19.41
CA GLU A 292 -11.85 6.26 19.40
C GLU A 292 -11.35 5.42 18.24
N VAL A 293 -12.16 4.44 17.81
CA VAL A 293 -11.86 3.61 16.63
C VAL A 293 -12.06 4.38 15.33
N LEU A 294 -13.18 5.14 15.18
CA LEU A 294 -13.60 5.70 13.90
C LEU A 294 -13.31 7.20 13.76
N SER A 295 -13.11 7.90 14.87
CA SER A 295 -12.88 9.35 14.89
C SER A 295 -11.86 9.71 15.96
N PRO A 296 -10.64 9.16 15.90
CA PRO A 296 -9.62 9.42 16.91
C PRO A 296 -9.26 10.92 16.90
N ARG A 297 -9.16 11.50 18.09
CA ARG A 297 -8.67 12.87 18.25
C ARG A 297 -7.16 12.87 18.07
N GLN A 298 -6.71 13.27 16.89
CA GLN A 298 -5.28 13.32 16.54
C GLN A 298 -4.95 14.66 15.89
N SER A 299 -3.84 15.27 16.32
CA SER A 299 -3.37 16.50 15.71
C SER A 299 -2.59 16.22 14.42
N LYS A 300 -2.54 17.20 13.52
CA LYS A 300 -1.71 17.12 12.30
C LYS A 300 -0.24 16.86 12.69
N GLN A 301 0.26 17.51 13.74
CA GLN A 301 1.63 17.36 14.23
C GLN A 301 1.93 15.92 14.70
N LEU A 302 0.98 15.28 15.41
CA LEU A 302 1.12 13.88 15.81
C LEU A 302 1.28 12.99 14.58
N VAL A 303 0.37 13.10 13.62
CA VAL A 303 0.38 12.28 12.40
C VAL A 303 1.69 12.46 11.63
N LEU A 304 2.12 13.70 11.45
CA LEU A 304 3.36 14.01 10.74
C LEU A 304 4.60 13.53 11.47
N GLY A 305 4.63 13.66 12.81
CA GLY A 305 5.71 13.15 13.64
C GLY A 305 5.86 11.64 13.51
N GLU A 306 4.76 10.90 13.55
CA GLU A 306 4.75 9.45 13.40
C GLU A 306 5.16 8.99 11.99
N LEU A 307 4.70 9.69 10.95
CA LEU A 307 5.16 9.43 9.58
C LEU A 307 6.66 9.71 9.44
N ALA A 308 7.15 10.81 9.99
CA ALA A 308 8.59 11.14 9.96
C ALA A 308 9.45 10.06 10.64
N VAL A 309 8.99 9.49 11.76
CA VAL A 309 9.65 8.36 12.42
C VAL A 309 9.68 7.13 11.51
N GLY A 310 8.57 6.83 10.83
CA GLY A 310 8.50 5.72 9.89
C GLY A 310 9.46 5.88 8.70
N PHE A 311 9.59 7.09 8.16
CA PHE A 311 10.54 7.38 7.09
C PHE A 311 12.00 7.28 7.58
N LYS A 312 12.31 7.77 8.79
CA LYS A 312 13.64 7.59 9.39
C LYS A 312 13.99 6.12 9.61
N MET A 313 13.02 5.31 10.03
CA MET A 313 13.21 3.87 10.15
C MET A 313 13.52 3.24 8.78
N LEU A 314 12.82 3.66 7.72
CA LEU A 314 13.07 3.19 6.35
C LEU A 314 14.50 3.55 5.88
N GLU A 315 14.96 4.77 6.12
CA GLU A 315 16.32 5.24 5.81
C GLU A 315 17.37 4.42 6.57
N SER A 316 17.20 4.25 7.89
CA SER A 316 18.09 3.47 8.74
C SER A 316 18.17 2.00 8.29
N TYR A 317 17.04 1.41 7.93
CA TYR A 317 16.98 0.02 7.49
C TYR A 317 17.71 -0.21 6.17
N ARG A 318 17.74 0.79 5.29
CA ARG A 318 18.46 0.74 4.01
C ARG A 318 19.94 1.03 4.13
N GLY A 319 20.39 1.68 5.20
CA GLY A 319 21.73 2.20 5.36
C GLY A 319 22.03 3.46 4.53
N ASP A 320 21.02 4.06 3.92
CA ASP A 320 21.13 5.28 3.13
C ASP A 320 20.61 6.47 3.95
N HIS A 321 21.46 7.43 4.29
CA HIS A 321 21.12 8.53 5.19
C HIS A 321 20.48 9.76 4.52
N GLN A 322 20.00 9.70 3.27
CA GLN A 322 19.58 10.91 2.54
C GLN A 322 18.37 10.74 1.61
N PHE A 323 17.31 10.03 2.03
CA PHE A 323 16.22 9.76 1.08
C PHE A 323 15.10 10.78 1.08
N LEU A 324 14.77 11.39 2.20
CA LEU A 324 13.57 12.20 2.30
C LEU A 324 13.77 13.38 3.26
N LYS A 325 13.65 14.56 2.72
CA LYS A 325 13.34 15.75 3.50
C LYS A 325 11.83 15.90 3.47
N ILE A 326 11.17 15.69 4.60
CA ILE A 326 9.73 15.90 4.71
C ILE A 326 9.54 17.39 4.95
N GLU A 327 9.03 18.09 3.95
CA GLU A 327 8.54 19.46 4.10
C GLU A 327 7.02 19.37 4.24
N VAL A 328 6.49 20.05 5.25
CA VAL A 328 5.06 20.14 5.51
C VAL A 328 4.63 21.53 5.12
N GLU A 329 3.79 21.63 4.11
CA GLU A 329 3.10 22.87 3.82
C GLU A 329 2.03 23.12 4.91
N ASP A 330 2.03 24.32 5.48
CA ASP A 330 1.11 24.78 6.57
C ASP A 330 -0.37 24.83 6.13
#